data_f3c22e57e64689823aee555e5b18ecca
#
_entry.id   f3c22e57e64689823aee555e5b18ecca
#
_cell.length_a   1.000
_cell.length_b   1.000
_cell.length_c   1.000
_cell.angle_alpha   90.00
_cell.angle_beta   90.00
_cell.angle_gamma   90.00
#
_symmetry.space_group_name_H-M   'P 1'
#
loop_
_entity.id
_entity.type
_entity.pdbx_description
1 polymer ?
#
loop_
_entity_poly.entity_id
_entity_poly.type
_entity_poly.pdbx_seq_one_letter_code
_entity_poly.pdbx_strand_id
1 'polypeptide(L)'
;MNADEAIVERWVERTLTSYPAETLPFLSGEQDPFRNPVGHTLRKSLATLAQELLGSMDKNRIAEALDALVRMRAVQSFSPADAVRFVFGLRAVMQETSGTVPESLQSRIDELALMAFDQYMSCREQIFELRVNELRSRMRYAVSGEEETE
;
A
#
# COMPACT_ATOMS: atom_id res chain seq x y z
N MET A 1 -14.10 22.07 3.03
CA MET A 1 -13.82 20.62 2.96
C MET A 1 -15.15 19.89 2.86
N ASN A 2 -15.36 19.12 1.79
CA ASN A 2 -16.57 18.31 1.67
C ASN A 2 -16.45 17.01 2.51
N ALA A 3 -17.57 16.28 2.62
CA ALA A 3 -17.60 15.06 3.46
C ALA A 3 -16.61 13.99 2.97
N ASP A 4 -16.45 13.84 1.66
CA ASP A 4 -15.56 12.85 1.07
C ASP A 4 -14.08 13.19 1.34
N GLU A 5 -13.73 14.47 1.25
CA GLU A 5 -12.38 14.93 1.60
C GLU A 5 -12.06 14.69 3.08
N ALA A 6 -13.02 14.90 3.96
CA ALA A 6 -12.85 14.64 5.39
C ALA A 6 -12.63 13.13 5.66
N ILE A 7 -13.34 12.26 4.94
CA ILE A 7 -13.16 10.81 5.03
C ILE A 7 -11.75 10.42 4.56
N VAL A 8 -11.30 10.96 3.44
CA VAL A 8 -9.96 10.69 2.90
C VAL A 8 -8.88 11.11 3.91
N GLU A 9 -8.98 12.33 4.46
CA GLU A 9 -8.00 12.82 5.43
C GLU A 9 -7.92 11.92 6.68
N ARG A 10 -9.05 11.52 7.23
CA ARG A 10 -9.10 10.60 8.36
C ARG A 10 -8.52 9.23 8.02
N TRP A 11 -8.81 8.74 6.83
CA TRP A 11 -8.26 7.46 6.38
C TRP A 11 -6.74 7.53 6.20
N VAL A 12 -6.23 8.63 5.65
CA VAL A 12 -4.79 8.89 5.55
C VAL A 12 -4.15 8.91 6.94
N GLU A 13 -4.70 9.68 7.87
CA GLU A 13 -4.19 9.77 9.25
C GLU A 13 -4.15 8.39 9.91
N ARG A 14 -5.23 7.63 9.78
CA ARG A 14 -5.33 6.28 10.34
C ARG A 14 -4.29 5.34 9.71
N THR A 15 -4.08 5.43 8.42
CA THR A 15 -3.09 4.63 7.69
C THR A 15 -1.67 4.99 8.11
N LEU A 16 -1.38 6.27 8.32
CA LEU A 16 -0.09 6.75 8.79
C LEU A 16 0.27 6.17 10.17
N THR A 17 -0.70 5.89 11.03
CA THR A 17 -0.43 5.29 12.34
C THR A 17 0.14 3.87 12.25
N SER A 18 0.08 3.22 11.09
CA SER A 18 0.71 1.92 10.85
C SER A 18 2.23 2.00 10.71
N TYR A 19 2.78 3.20 10.55
CA TYR A 19 4.22 3.43 10.50
C TYR A 19 4.78 3.70 11.89
N PRO A 20 6.09 3.48 12.10
CA PRO A 20 6.72 3.77 13.39
C PRO A 20 6.51 5.23 13.81
N ALA A 21 6.27 5.46 15.09
CA ALA A 21 6.01 6.79 15.65
C ALA A 21 7.13 7.78 15.34
N GLU A 22 8.36 7.31 15.23
CA GLU A 22 9.55 8.11 14.92
C GLU A 22 9.51 8.73 13.52
N THR A 23 8.83 8.06 12.58
CA THR A 23 8.71 8.52 11.19
C THR A 23 7.47 9.37 10.93
N LEU A 24 6.47 9.34 11.82
CA LEU A 24 5.20 10.06 11.65
C LEU A 24 5.35 11.56 11.42
N PRO A 25 6.20 12.30 12.16
CA PRO A 25 6.38 13.73 11.92
C PRO A 25 6.87 14.05 10.50
N PHE A 26 7.71 13.21 9.94
CA PHE A 26 8.23 13.36 8.58
C PHE A 26 7.17 13.04 7.53
N LEU A 27 6.31 12.05 7.79
CA LEU A 27 5.27 11.62 6.85
C LEU A 27 4.07 12.55 6.84
N SER A 28 3.71 13.12 7.99
CA SER A 28 2.51 13.95 8.12
C SER A 28 2.74 15.43 7.92
N GLY A 29 3.94 15.94 8.21
CA GLY A 29 4.25 17.37 8.20
C GLY A 29 4.72 17.93 6.85
N GLU A 30 5.38 17.14 6.05
CA GLU A 30 5.95 17.57 4.79
C GLU A 30 5.04 17.19 3.62
N GLN A 31 4.61 18.18 2.83
CA GLN A 31 3.73 17.94 1.68
C GLN A 31 4.46 17.95 0.34
N ASP A 32 5.74 18.30 0.32
CA ASP A 32 6.55 18.27 -0.90
C ASP A 32 6.78 16.80 -1.32
N PRO A 33 6.37 16.40 -2.55
CA PRO A 33 6.56 15.02 -3.04
C PRO A 33 8.02 14.57 -3.08
N PHE A 34 8.95 15.50 -3.24
CA PHE A 34 10.39 15.19 -3.28
C PHE A 34 10.95 14.91 -1.88
N ARG A 35 10.41 15.59 -0.86
CA ARG A 35 10.86 15.42 0.53
C ARG A 35 10.11 14.33 1.27
N ASN A 36 8.86 14.06 0.84
CA ASN A 36 8.00 13.05 1.46
C ASN A 36 7.32 12.20 0.38
N PRO A 37 8.07 11.36 -0.35
CA PRO A 37 7.48 10.52 -1.40
C PRO A 37 6.49 9.49 -0.84
N VAL A 38 6.73 8.96 0.36
CA VAL A 38 5.84 8.01 1.02
C VAL A 38 4.49 8.65 1.36
N GLY A 39 4.52 9.80 2.02
CA GLY A 39 3.29 10.52 2.38
C GLY A 39 2.51 10.97 1.16
N HIS A 40 3.18 11.44 0.12
CA HIS A 40 2.54 11.83 -1.14
C HIS A 40 1.86 10.64 -1.82
N THR A 41 2.55 9.51 -1.93
CA THR A 41 2.00 8.28 -2.52
C THR A 41 0.78 7.79 -1.74
N LEU A 42 0.87 7.77 -0.40
CA LEU A 42 -0.24 7.40 0.47
C LEU A 42 -1.47 8.26 0.21
N ARG A 43 -1.32 9.58 0.26
CA ARG A 43 -2.44 10.52 0.07
C ARG A 43 -3.08 10.37 -1.30
N LYS A 44 -2.26 10.32 -2.34
CA LYS A 44 -2.73 10.18 -3.72
C LYS A 44 -3.45 8.85 -3.94
N SER A 45 -2.88 7.75 -3.48
CA SER A 45 -3.46 6.41 -3.64
C SER A 45 -4.77 6.28 -2.87
N LEU A 46 -4.80 6.69 -1.60
CA LEU A 46 -6.01 6.61 -0.78
C LEU A 46 -7.13 7.52 -1.30
N ALA A 47 -6.79 8.71 -1.80
CA ALA A 47 -7.77 9.59 -2.43
C ALA A 47 -8.40 8.95 -3.66
N THR A 48 -7.60 8.33 -4.52
CA THR A 48 -8.11 7.61 -5.71
C THR A 48 -8.97 6.41 -5.31
N LEU A 49 -8.54 5.63 -4.33
CA LEU A 49 -9.31 4.48 -3.84
C LEU A 49 -10.64 4.91 -3.24
N ALA A 50 -10.67 5.96 -2.42
CA ALA A 50 -11.91 6.49 -1.86
C ALA A 50 -12.86 6.98 -2.96
N GLN A 51 -12.33 7.71 -3.93
CA GLN A 51 -13.11 8.20 -5.05
C GLN A 51 -13.78 7.06 -5.82
N GLU A 52 -13.08 5.98 -6.09
CA GLU A 52 -13.61 4.83 -6.81
C GLU A 52 -14.58 3.99 -5.97
N LEU A 53 -14.28 3.79 -4.69
CA LEU A 53 -15.17 3.07 -3.77
C LEU A 53 -16.49 3.79 -3.55
N LEU A 54 -16.48 5.12 -3.50
CA LEU A 54 -17.67 5.94 -3.37
C LEU A 54 -18.33 6.27 -4.72
N GLY A 55 -17.67 5.97 -5.81
CA GLY A 55 -18.12 6.27 -7.16
C GLY A 55 -18.31 5.04 -8.05
N SER A 56 -17.61 5.02 -9.18
CA SER A 56 -17.83 4.04 -10.24
C SER A 56 -17.20 2.67 -10.02
N MET A 57 -16.30 2.52 -9.04
CA MET A 57 -15.57 1.28 -8.78
C MET A 57 -14.77 0.81 -10.02
N ASP A 58 -14.04 1.74 -10.65
CA ASP A 58 -13.19 1.43 -11.80
C ASP A 58 -12.00 0.58 -11.35
N LYS A 59 -12.01 -0.68 -11.74
CA LYS A 59 -11.01 -1.67 -11.32
C LYS A 59 -9.60 -1.34 -11.82
N ASN A 60 -9.46 -0.71 -12.98
CA ASN A 60 -8.15 -0.33 -13.50
C ASN A 60 -7.52 0.79 -12.68
N ARG A 61 -8.29 1.81 -12.34
CA ARG A 61 -7.83 2.89 -11.47
C ARG A 61 -7.51 2.40 -10.06
N ILE A 62 -8.34 1.50 -9.53
CA ILE A 62 -8.11 0.85 -8.24
C ILE A 62 -6.80 0.06 -8.27
N ALA A 63 -6.59 -0.73 -9.31
CA ALA A 63 -5.38 -1.55 -9.44
C ALA A 63 -4.10 -0.69 -9.48
N GLU A 64 -4.11 0.42 -10.21
CA GLU A 64 -2.98 1.35 -10.25
C GLU A 64 -2.69 1.99 -8.89
N ALA A 65 -3.73 2.45 -8.20
CA ALA A 65 -3.59 3.06 -6.89
C ALA A 65 -3.10 2.06 -5.84
N LEU A 66 -3.64 0.84 -5.86
CA LEU A 66 -3.19 -0.26 -5.01
C LEU A 66 -1.75 -0.66 -5.29
N ASP A 67 -1.36 -0.74 -6.57
CA ASP A 67 0.00 -1.14 -6.95
C ASP A 67 1.04 -0.22 -6.31
N ALA A 68 0.84 1.08 -6.39
CA ALA A 68 1.76 2.06 -5.80
C ALA A 68 1.91 1.86 -4.28
N LEU A 69 0.78 1.72 -3.57
CA LEU A 69 0.75 1.59 -2.13
C LEU A 69 1.30 0.25 -1.65
N VAL A 70 0.85 -0.83 -2.27
CA VAL A 70 1.18 -2.21 -1.89
C VAL A 70 2.64 -2.52 -2.19
N ARG A 71 3.15 -2.07 -3.32
CA ARG A 71 4.57 -2.23 -3.70
C ARG A 71 5.48 -1.55 -2.69
N MET A 72 5.14 -0.34 -2.26
CA MET A 72 5.86 0.38 -1.22
C MET A 72 5.90 -0.41 0.08
N ARG A 73 4.77 -0.95 0.52
CA ARG A 73 4.67 -1.77 1.74
C ARG A 73 5.43 -3.09 1.64
N ALA A 74 5.43 -3.70 0.47
CA ALA A 74 6.19 -4.94 0.22
C ALA A 74 7.70 -4.71 0.39
N VAL A 75 8.22 -3.58 -0.11
CA VAL A 75 9.62 -3.19 0.05
C VAL A 75 9.95 -2.88 1.51
N GLN A 76 9.01 -2.30 2.25
CA GLN A 76 9.17 -1.98 3.67
C GLN A 76 9.02 -3.19 4.59
N SER A 77 8.84 -4.39 4.05
CA SER A 77 8.75 -5.66 4.79
C SER A 77 7.58 -5.74 5.78
N PHE A 78 6.46 -5.11 5.45
CA PHE A 78 5.22 -5.32 6.18
C PHE A 78 4.80 -6.79 6.13
N SER A 79 4.18 -7.29 7.21
CA SER A 79 3.50 -8.58 7.13
C SER A 79 2.32 -8.49 6.16
N PRO A 80 1.85 -9.60 5.57
CA PRO A 80 0.68 -9.55 4.68
C PRO A 80 -0.55 -8.91 5.33
N ALA A 81 -0.82 -9.23 6.59
CA ALA A 81 -1.93 -8.63 7.33
C ALA A 81 -1.76 -7.12 7.47
N ASP A 82 -0.60 -6.66 7.93
CA ASP A 82 -0.34 -5.24 8.13
C ASP A 82 -0.29 -4.46 6.82
N ALA A 83 0.18 -5.09 5.74
CA ALA A 83 0.23 -4.47 4.43
C ALA A 83 -1.17 -4.12 3.87
N VAL A 84 -2.18 -4.94 4.16
CA VAL A 84 -3.54 -4.77 3.63
C VAL A 84 -4.55 -4.22 4.64
N ARG A 85 -4.17 -4.11 5.91
CA ARG A 85 -5.06 -3.66 6.99
C ARG A 85 -5.64 -2.28 6.76
N PHE A 86 -4.94 -1.40 6.04
CA PHE A 86 -5.40 -0.05 5.74
C PHE A 86 -6.77 -0.02 5.05
N VAL A 87 -7.11 -1.05 4.28
CA VAL A 87 -8.40 -1.17 3.58
C VAL A 87 -9.56 -1.12 4.57
N PHE A 88 -9.44 -1.85 5.67
CA PHE A 88 -10.46 -1.89 6.72
C PHE A 88 -10.52 -0.59 7.54
N GLY A 89 -9.47 0.21 7.48
CA GLY A 89 -9.46 1.55 8.06
C GLY A 89 -10.54 2.46 7.48
N LEU A 90 -10.87 2.31 6.22
CA LEU A 90 -11.97 3.07 5.60
C LEU A 90 -13.32 2.72 6.25
N ARG A 91 -13.58 1.44 6.50
CA ARG A 91 -14.80 0.99 7.21
C ARG A 91 -14.89 1.65 8.59
N ALA A 92 -13.79 1.66 9.34
CA ALA A 92 -13.74 2.27 10.65
C ALA A 92 -14.00 3.79 10.59
N VAL A 93 -13.38 4.48 9.64
CA VAL A 93 -13.60 5.93 9.43
C VAL A 93 -15.05 6.23 9.08
N MET A 94 -15.66 5.46 8.19
CA MET A 94 -17.07 5.62 7.82
C MET A 94 -17.99 5.38 9.01
N GLN A 95 -17.71 4.38 9.83
CA GLN A 95 -18.48 4.09 11.03
C GLN A 95 -18.42 5.24 12.04
N GLU A 96 -17.24 5.80 12.25
CA GLU A 96 -17.02 6.94 13.16
C GLU A 96 -17.68 8.21 12.65
N THR A 97 -17.69 8.43 11.34
CA THR A 97 -18.18 9.66 10.71
C THR A 97 -19.71 9.64 10.53
N SER A 98 -20.27 8.54 10.06
CA SER A 98 -21.68 8.42 9.66
C SER A 98 -22.49 7.49 10.56
N GLY A 99 -21.84 6.75 11.46
CA GLY A 99 -22.49 5.77 12.32
C GLY A 99 -22.88 4.47 11.63
N THR A 100 -22.92 4.45 10.31
CA THR A 100 -23.27 3.27 9.51
C THR A 100 -22.43 3.21 8.25
N VAL A 101 -22.22 1.99 7.73
CA VAL A 101 -21.61 1.76 6.44
C VAL A 101 -22.62 1.04 5.55
N PRO A 102 -23.02 1.63 4.41
CA PRO A 102 -23.95 0.97 3.49
C PRO A 102 -23.44 -0.40 3.07
N GLU A 103 -24.35 -1.35 2.91
CA GLU A 103 -23.98 -2.73 2.53
C GLU A 103 -23.21 -2.78 1.20
N SER A 104 -23.60 -1.98 0.23
CA SER A 104 -22.89 -1.87 -1.05
C SER A 104 -21.44 -1.43 -0.88
N LEU A 105 -21.18 -0.50 0.02
CA LEU A 105 -19.82 -0.04 0.32
C LEU A 105 -19.03 -1.11 1.09
N GLN A 106 -19.68 -1.83 2.01
CA GLN A 106 -19.02 -2.94 2.71
C GLN A 106 -18.53 -4.00 1.72
N SER A 107 -19.35 -4.36 0.74
CA SER A 107 -18.96 -5.31 -0.31
C SER A 107 -17.79 -4.81 -1.15
N ARG A 108 -17.77 -3.53 -1.46
CA ARG A 108 -16.66 -2.91 -2.21
C ARG A 108 -15.37 -2.89 -1.39
N ILE A 109 -15.46 -2.64 -0.09
CA ILE A 109 -14.30 -2.69 0.82
C ILE A 109 -13.75 -4.12 0.87
N ASP A 110 -14.59 -5.11 0.96
CA ASP A 110 -14.18 -6.52 0.95
C ASP A 110 -13.47 -6.89 -0.35
N GLU A 111 -14.01 -6.45 -1.49
CA GLU A 111 -13.38 -6.65 -2.81
C GLU A 111 -12.02 -5.95 -2.90
N LEU A 112 -11.93 -4.73 -2.38
CA LEU A 112 -10.66 -3.99 -2.34
C LEU A 112 -9.62 -4.73 -1.48
N ALA A 113 -10.03 -5.31 -0.36
CA ALA A 113 -9.12 -6.08 0.50
C ALA A 113 -8.56 -7.30 -0.23
N LEU A 114 -9.40 -8.02 -0.97
CA LEU A 114 -8.97 -9.16 -1.77
C LEU A 114 -8.00 -8.74 -2.90
N MET A 115 -8.30 -7.65 -3.60
CA MET A 115 -7.41 -7.09 -4.61
C MET A 115 -6.06 -6.68 -4.02
N ALA A 116 -6.07 -6.03 -2.87
CA ALA A 116 -4.86 -5.61 -2.17
C ALA A 116 -4.01 -6.82 -1.75
N PHE A 117 -4.64 -7.88 -1.26
CA PHE A 117 -3.95 -9.11 -0.89
C PHE A 117 -3.28 -9.76 -2.09
N ASP A 118 -3.99 -9.91 -3.20
CA ASP A 118 -3.44 -10.50 -4.42
C ASP A 118 -2.24 -9.71 -4.93
N GLN A 119 -2.34 -8.39 -4.96
CA GLN A 119 -1.24 -7.54 -5.41
C GLN A 119 -0.05 -7.60 -4.45
N TYR A 120 -0.29 -7.61 -3.15
CA TYR A 120 0.77 -7.74 -2.16
C TYR A 120 1.55 -9.05 -2.34
N MET A 121 0.83 -10.15 -2.49
CA MET A 121 1.45 -11.47 -2.70
C MET A 121 2.25 -11.49 -4.00
N SER A 122 1.72 -10.92 -5.07
CA SER A 122 2.43 -10.81 -6.35
C SER A 122 3.72 -9.99 -6.23
N CYS A 123 3.68 -8.87 -5.52
CA CYS A 123 4.86 -8.06 -5.27
C CYS A 123 5.92 -8.83 -4.45
N ARG A 124 5.49 -9.56 -3.43
CA ARG A 124 6.40 -10.37 -2.60
C ARG A 124 7.06 -11.49 -3.41
N GLU A 125 6.31 -12.14 -4.27
CA GLU A 125 6.84 -13.16 -5.17
C GLU A 125 7.89 -12.60 -6.12
N GLN A 126 7.64 -11.44 -6.71
CA GLN A 126 8.60 -10.74 -7.58
C GLN A 126 9.90 -10.39 -6.83
N ILE A 127 9.79 -9.87 -5.62
CA ILE A 127 10.95 -9.56 -4.78
C ILE A 127 11.73 -10.82 -4.46
N PHE A 128 11.05 -11.89 -4.12
CA PHE A 128 11.67 -13.20 -3.83
C PHE A 128 12.43 -13.75 -5.06
N GLU A 129 11.82 -13.71 -6.23
CA GLU A 129 12.45 -14.15 -7.49
C GLU A 129 13.72 -13.34 -7.80
N LEU A 130 13.67 -12.01 -7.62
CA LEU A 130 14.84 -11.16 -7.80
C LEU A 130 15.98 -11.52 -6.86
N ARG A 131 15.66 -11.79 -5.59
CA ARG A 131 16.67 -12.23 -4.60
C ARG A 131 17.27 -13.59 -4.94
N VAL A 132 16.45 -14.54 -5.37
CA VAL A 132 16.91 -15.86 -5.80
C VAL A 132 17.83 -15.74 -7.01
N ASN A 133 17.45 -14.95 -8.01
CA ASN A 133 18.26 -14.72 -9.21
C ASN A 133 19.60 -14.03 -8.88
N GLU A 134 19.60 -13.08 -7.97
CA GLU A 134 20.80 -12.41 -7.48
C GLU A 134 21.74 -13.40 -6.80
N LEU A 135 21.23 -14.24 -5.92
CA LEU A 135 22.03 -15.28 -5.25
C LEU A 135 22.62 -16.28 -6.25
N ARG A 136 21.84 -16.70 -7.23
CA ARG A 136 22.34 -17.60 -8.31
C ARG A 136 23.45 -16.94 -9.11
N SER A 137 23.34 -15.66 -9.43
CA SER A 137 24.39 -14.92 -10.14
C SER A 137 25.67 -14.84 -9.32
N ARG A 138 25.57 -14.55 -8.02
CA ARG A 138 26.72 -14.53 -7.10
C ARG A 138 27.41 -15.88 -7.00
N MET A 139 26.65 -16.97 -6.95
CA MET A 139 27.19 -18.33 -6.92
C MET A 139 27.93 -18.67 -8.21
N ARG A 140 27.43 -18.27 -9.38
CA ARG A 140 28.13 -18.47 -10.67
C ARG A 140 29.45 -17.74 -10.71
N TYR A 141 29.51 -16.48 -10.23
CA TYR A 141 30.75 -15.69 -10.17
C TYR A 141 31.77 -16.33 -9.22
N ALA A 142 31.36 -16.86 -8.09
CA ALA A 142 32.22 -17.51 -7.13
C ALA A 142 32.86 -18.78 -7.75
N VAL A 143 32.07 -19.62 -8.44
CA VAL A 143 32.54 -20.83 -9.13
C VAL A 143 33.51 -20.48 -10.26
N SER A 144 33.20 -19.48 -11.09
CA SER A 144 34.09 -19.02 -12.17
C SER A 144 35.43 -18.52 -11.63
N GLY A 145 35.42 -17.80 -10.49
CA GLY A 145 36.65 -17.32 -9.86
C GLY A 145 37.54 -18.42 -9.30
N GLU A 146 36.96 -19.53 -8.85
CA GLU A 146 37.70 -20.69 -8.39
C GLU A 146 38.35 -21.47 -9.56
N GLU A 147 37.69 -21.54 -10.71
CA GLU A 147 38.22 -22.19 -11.92
C GLU A 147 39.40 -21.40 -12.52
N GLU A 148 39.42 -20.08 -12.41
CA GLU A 148 40.53 -19.25 -12.91
C GLU A 148 41.78 -19.26 -12.02
N THR A 149 41.66 -19.72 -10.77
CA THR A 149 42.78 -19.78 -9.81
C THR A 149 43.50 -21.12 -9.76
N GLU A 150 43.03 -22.16 -10.44
CA GLU A 150 43.72 -23.44 -10.64
C GLU A 150 44.53 -23.43 -11.93
#